data_e860feb81d8970d609b2bbe3b1fedec3
#
_entry.id   e860feb81d8970d609b2bbe3b1fedec3
#
_cell.length_a   1.000
_cell.length_b   1.000
_cell.length_c   1.000
_cell.angle_alpha   90.00
_cell.angle_beta   90.00
_cell.angle_gamma   90.00
#
_symmetry.space_group_name_H-M   'P 1'
#
loop_
_entity.id
_entity.type
_entity.pdbx_description
1 polymer ?
#
loop_
_entity_poly.entity_id
_entity_poly.type
_entity_poly.pdbx_seq_one_letter_code
_entity_poly.pdbx_strand_id
1 'polypeptide(L)'
;MLAELDRLGTVAAVAAELHLTPPGVSMQLAALERELGLPLTERRGRGLALTAAGRTLASHGSAVSDMLSLAELEVAALRDGTVGTYRVGAFASIARTVVADAWVALRRDESLHLELELVELEPGESLPALAAGEVDLALTHAYSNMAEIAGPGFIVTPIAVEPVWLAVREDDPACVSGPADLHAFADHDWVVPQRRWTCFEMTERACGLAGFAPRSVAEAHDFAVLLALVGAGAGVALVPELTIATVPDGVRLLPLANPVVRNDYAVIRATSAADPGAARVRSLLAEAADRVLLERELTSARR
;
A
#
# COMPACT_ATOMS: atom_id res chain seq x y z
N MET A 1 8.17 24.36 -35.58
CA MET A 1 8.02 25.52 -36.48
C MET A 1 6.93 25.34 -37.55
N LEU A 2 7.00 24.32 -38.48
CA LEU A 2 5.90 24.08 -39.44
C LEU A 2 4.57 23.78 -38.77
N ALA A 3 4.55 22.95 -37.72
CA ALA A 3 3.36 22.68 -36.93
C ALA A 3 2.77 23.97 -36.32
N GLU A 4 3.63 24.84 -35.80
CA GLU A 4 3.22 26.13 -35.27
C GLU A 4 2.69 27.08 -36.34
N LEU A 5 3.27 27.04 -37.58
CA LEU A 5 2.76 27.83 -38.68
C LEU A 5 1.38 27.37 -39.16
N ASP A 6 1.12 26.07 -39.11
CA ASP A 6 -0.19 25.48 -39.40
C ASP A 6 -1.22 25.92 -38.37
N ARG A 7 -0.86 25.89 -37.09
CA ARG A 7 -1.71 26.26 -35.94
C ARG A 7 -2.00 27.75 -35.85
N LEU A 8 -0.95 28.58 -35.98
CA LEU A 8 -1.02 30.04 -35.73
C LEU A 8 -1.25 30.87 -36.99
N GLY A 9 -1.05 30.31 -38.18
CA GLY A 9 -1.39 30.92 -39.47
C GLY A 9 -0.47 32.04 -39.94
N THR A 10 0.45 32.56 -39.11
CA THR A 10 1.33 33.69 -39.50
C THR A 10 2.75 33.50 -38.94
N VAL A 11 3.75 33.93 -39.73
CA VAL A 11 5.15 33.95 -39.30
C VAL A 11 5.39 34.83 -38.07
N ALA A 12 4.67 35.91 -37.95
CA ALA A 12 4.80 36.82 -36.77
C ALA A 12 4.33 36.11 -35.48
N ALA A 13 3.21 35.36 -35.53
CA ALA A 13 2.71 34.63 -34.39
C ALA A 13 3.64 33.49 -34.00
N VAL A 14 4.17 32.73 -35.01
CA VAL A 14 5.17 31.68 -34.78
C VAL A 14 6.44 32.28 -34.15
N ALA A 15 6.90 33.43 -34.62
CA ALA A 15 8.08 34.10 -34.05
C ALA A 15 7.88 34.47 -32.59
N ALA A 16 6.70 35.00 -32.22
CA ALA A 16 6.36 35.33 -30.85
C ALA A 16 6.31 34.08 -29.96
N GLU A 17 5.66 33.03 -30.41
CA GLU A 17 5.50 31.74 -29.67
C GLU A 17 6.86 31.07 -29.40
N LEU A 18 7.72 31.03 -30.42
CA LEU A 18 9.03 30.37 -30.31
C LEU A 18 10.14 31.28 -29.80
N HIS A 19 9.82 32.53 -29.37
CA HIS A 19 10.77 33.55 -28.92
C HIS A 19 11.86 33.84 -29.97
N LEU A 20 11.47 33.85 -31.25
CA LEU A 20 12.32 34.14 -32.40
C LEU A 20 11.93 35.45 -33.05
N THR A 21 12.71 35.88 -34.04
CA THR A 21 12.34 37.01 -34.92
C THR A 21 11.62 36.52 -36.18
N PRO A 22 10.68 37.25 -36.77
CA PRO A 22 10.02 36.87 -38.02
C PRO A 22 11.00 36.54 -39.17
N PRO A 23 12.09 37.32 -39.38
CA PRO A 23 13.13 36.96 -40.33
C PRO A 23 13.83 35.63 -40.00
N GLY A 24 14.06 35.33 -38.69
CA GLY A 24 14.66 34.10 -38.23
C GLY A 24 13.79 32.88 -38.55
N VAL A 25 12.49 32.97 -38.32
CA VAL A 25 11.51 31.92 -38.70
C VAL A 25 11.54 31.71 -40.22
N SER A 26 11.48 32.78 -41.00
CA SER A 26 11.51 32.67 -42.48
C SER A 26 12.81 32.03 -43.01
N MET A 27 13.95 32.37 -42.40
CA MET A 27 15.24 31.79 -42.78
C MET A 27 15.30 30.26 -42.47
N GLN A 28 14.77 29.84 -41.32
CA GLN A 28 14.75 28.43 -40.94
C GLN A 28 13.80 27.63 -41.85
N LEU A 29 12.62 28.16 -42.17
CA LEU A 29 11.71 27.53 -43.16
C LEU A 29 12.37 27.39 -44.51
N ALA A 30 13.00 28.44 -45.02
CA ALA A 30 13.74 28.38 -46.30
C ALA A 30 14.96 27.44 -46.27
N ALA A 31 15.59 27.27 -45.12
CA ALA A 31 16.68 26.30 -44.95
C ALA A 31 16.14 24.86 -45.05
N LEU A 32 15.02 24.56 -44.38
CA LEU A 32 14.36 23.26 -44.42
C LEU A 32 13.85 22.92 -45.84
N GLU A 33 13.28 23.87 -46.56
CA GLU A 33 12.85 23.69 -47.95
C GLU A 33 14.03 23.34 -48.86
N ARG A 34 15.18 24.00 -48.67
CA ARG A 34 16.40 23.69 -49.42
C ARG A 34 16.96 22.32 -49.11
N GLU A 35 16.92 21.90 -47.86
CA GLU A 35 17.40 20.57 -47.43
C GLU A 35 16.54 19.46 -48.03
N LEU A 36 15.23 19.65 -48.04
CA LEU A 36 14.27 18.67 -48.56
C LEU A 36 14.08 18.74 -50.08
N GLY A 37 14.55 19.81 -50.71
CA GLY A 37 14.45 20.01 -52.14
C GLY A 37 13.05 20.29 -52.69
N LEU A 38 12.13 20.69 -51.81
CA LEU A 38 10.74 20.97 -52.19
C LEU A 38 10.14 22.11 -51.35
N PRO A 39 9.19 22.89 -51.89
CA PRO A 39 8.52 23.96 -51.15
C PRO A 39 7.56 23.40 -50.08
N LEU A 40 7.69 23.87 -48.88
CA LEU A 40 6.83 23.57 -47.74
C LEU A 40 5.79 24.68 -47.47
N THR A 41 6.08 25.87 -47.99
CA THR A 41 5.24 27.05 -47.85
C THR A 41 4.90 27.65 -49.20
N GLU A 42 3.73 28.32 -49.30
CA GLU A 42 3.28 29.04 -50.49
C GLU A 42 2.63 30.37 -50.11
N ARG A 43 2.72 31.37 -50.99
CA ARG A 43 2.02 32.64 -50.78
C ARG A 43 0.53 32.49 -51.06
N ARG A 44 -0.30 32.86 -50.07
CA ARG A 44 -1.75 32.90 -50.22
C ARG A 44 -2.26 34.29 -49.83
N GLY A 45 -2.52 35.10 -50.86
CA GLY A 45 -2.89 36.50 -50.65
C GLY A 45 -1.73 37.30 -50.03
N ARG A 46 -1.97 37.91 -48.86
CA ARG A 46 -0.95 38.63 -48.06
C ARG A 46 -0.20 37.75 -47.06
N GLY A 47 -0.58 36.50 -46.91
CA GLY A 47 -0.02 35.58 -45.92
C GLY A 47 0.81 34.45 -46.54
N LEU A 48 1.39 33.62 -45.65
CA LEU A 48 2.10 32.37 -45.98
C LEU A 48 1.21 31.22 -45.51
N ALA A 49 1.04 30.21 -46.39
CA ALA A 49 0.32 28.98 -46.07
C ALA A 49 1.24 27.77 -46.32
N LEU A 50 0.90 26.64 -45.71
CA LEU A 50 1.60 25.40 -45.95
C LEU A 50 1.18 24.76 -47.28
N THR A 51 2.12 24.22 -48.04
CA THR A 51 1.85 23.30 -49.17
C THR A 51 1.31 21.96 -48.65
N ALA A 52 0.91 21.06 -49.56
CA ALA A 52 0.57 19.69 -49.16
C ALA A 52 1.72 18.99 -48.43
N ALA A 53 2.95 19.14 -48.94
CA ALA A 53 4.17 18.62 -48.31
C ALA A 53 4.40 19.27 -46.93
N GLY A 54 4.22 20.59 -46.83
CA GLY A 54 4.33 21.35 -45.58
C GLY A 54 3.33 20.83 -44.51
N ARG A 55 2.07 20.59 -44.88
CA ARG A 55 1.05 20.02 -43.99
C ARG A 55 1.40 18.61 -43.50
N THR A 56 1.85 17.76 -44.44
CA THR A 56 2.30 16.39 -44.07
C THR A 56 3.42 16.45 -43.05
N LEU A 57 4.47 17.27 -43.30
CA LEU A 57 5.59 17.38 -42.40
C LEU A 57 5.21 18.07 -41.06
N ALA A 58 4.32 19.05 -41.08
CA ALA A 58 3.75 19.68 -39.87
C ALA A 58 3.03 18.68 -39.01
N SER A 59 2.18 17.82 -39.60
CA SER A 59 1.46 16.77 -38.88
C SER A 59 2.40 15.76 -38.19
N HIS A 60 3.43 15.29 -38.89
CA HIS A 60 4.45 14.43 -38.29
C HIS A 60 5.28 15.15 -37.21
N GLY A 61 5.59 16.43 -37.41
CA GLY A 61 6.28 17.25 -36.42
C GLY A 61 5.47 17.47 -35.14
N SER A 62 4.15 17.63 -35.26
CA SER A 62 3.24 17.69 -34.10
C SER A 62 3.26 16.36 -33.35
N ALA A 63 3.08 15.23 -34.06
CA ALA A 63 3.08 13.91 -33.43
C ALA A 63 4.39 13.60 -32.66
N VAL A 64 5.54 14.01 -33.20
CA VAL A 64 6.83 13.87 -32.51
C VAL A 64 6.89 14.75 -31.25
N SER A 65 6.40 16.00 -31.33
CA SER A 65 6.32 16.89 -30.16
C SER A 65 5.42 16.34 -29.07
N ASP A 66 4.26 15.83 -29.45
CA ASP A 66 3.30 15.22 -28.51
C ASP A 66 3.92 13.99 -27.81
N MET A 67 4.66 13.17 -28.57
CA MET A 67 5.37 12.00 -28.03
C MET A 67 6.49 12.40 -27.04
N LEU A 68 7.24 13.47 -27.32
CA LEU A 68 8.24 14.01 -26.38
C LEU A 68 7.59 14.54 -25.10
N SER A 69 6.49 15.28 -25.22
CA SER A 69 5.72 15.78 -24.05
C SER A 69 5.18 14.64 -23.21
N LEU A 70 4.68 13.57 -23.82
CA LEU A 70 4.26 12.38 -23.10
C LEU A 70 5.41 11.73 -22.35
N ALA A 71 6.58 11.58 -23.00
CA ALA A 71 7.75 11.02 -22.34
C ALA A 71 8.23 11.87 -21.14
N GLU A 72 8.15 13.20 -21.24
CA GLU A 72 8.46 14.12 -20.13
C GLU A 72 7.48 13.93 -18.96
N LEU A 73 6.17 13.76 -19.25
CA LEU A 73 5.15 13.47 -18.23
C LEU A 73 5.38 12.12 -17.56
N GLU A 74 5.71 11.09 -18.34
CA GLU A 74 6.02 9.76 -17.78
C GLU A 74 7.24 9.79 -16.85
N VAL A 75 8.30 10.49 -17.24
CA VAL A 75 9.50 10.65 -16.41
C VAL A 75 9.18 11.46 -15.14
N ALA A 76 8.34 12.50 -15.25
CA ALA A 76 7.90 13.26 -14.09
C ALA A 76 7.07 12.39 -13.13
N ALA A 77 6.17 11.56 -13.65
CA ALA A 77 5.36 10.64 -12.86
C ALA A 77 6.21 9.60 -12.11
N LEU A 78 7.24 9.07 -12.75
CA LEU A 78 8.22 8.18 -12.10
C LEU A 78 8.98 8.90 -10.98
N ARG A 79 9.43 10.14 -11.23
CA ARG A 79 10.12 10.96 -10.22
C ARG A 79 9.22 11.27 -9.02
N ASP A 80 7.94 11.50 -9.24
CA ASP A 80 6.98 11.88 -8.21
C ASP A 80 6.35 10.66 -7.52
N GLY A 81 6.69 9.44 -7.96
CA GLY A 81 6.22 8.17 -7.39
C GLY A 81 4.73 7.91 -7.60
N THR A 82 4.17 8.45 -8.68
CA THR A 82 2.75 8.26 -9.02
C THR A 82 2.50 7.11 -10.00
N VAL A 83 3.55 6.44 -10.47
CA VAL A 83 3.52 5.31 -11.40
C VAL A 83 4.41 4.18 -10.89
N GLY A 84 3.99 2.95 -11.06
CA GLY A 84 4.78 1.75 -10.77
C GLY A 84 3.95 0.59 -10.22
N THR A 85 4.53 -0.62 -10.26
CA THR A 85 3.95 -1.84 -9.67
C THR A 85 4.77 -2.24 -8.47
N TYR A 86 4.11 -2.47 -7.33
CA TYR A 86 4.75 -2.83 -6.06
C TYR A 86 4.16 -4.11 -5.49
N ARG A 87 5.01 -5.09 -5.24
CA ARG A 87 4.64 -6.35 -4.58
C ARG A 87 4.71 -6.18 -3.07
N VAL A 88 3.56 -6.37 -2.41
CA VAL A 88 3.40 -6.22 -0.96
C VAL A 88 3.21 -7.60 -0.35
N GLY A 89 4.16 -8.03 0.49
CA GLY A 89 4.01 -9.21 1.33
C GLY A 89 3.25 -8.85 2.61
N ALA A 90 2.18 -9.55 2.94
CA ALA A 90 1.36 -9.23 4.12
C ALA A 90 0.72 -10.48 4.72
N PHE A 91 0.62 -10.53 6.05
CA PHE A 91 -0.12 -11.59 6.74
C PHE A 91 -1.64 -11.39 6.65
N ALA A 92 -2.39 -12.48 6.77
CA ALA A 92 -3.82 -12.56 6.44
C ALA A 92 -4.68 -11.42 7.03
N SER A 93 -4.55 -11.09 8.33
CA SER A 93 -5.42 -10.09 8.96
C SER A 93 -5.16 -8.67 8.45
N ILE A 94 -3.88 -8.28 8.24
CA ILE A 94 -3.56 -6.95 7.71
C ILE A 94 -3.86 -6.86 6.21
N ALA A 95 -3.69 -7.96 5.47
CA ALA A 95 -4.06 -8.04 4.06
C ALA A 95 -5.56 -7.79 3.86
N ARG A 96 -6.40 -8.46 4.66
CA ARG A 96 -7.86 -8.34 4.62
C ARG A 96 -8.38 -6.96 5.05
N THR A 97 -7.66 -6.23 5.87
CA THR A 97 -8.08 -4.95 6.43
C THR A 97 -7.33 -3.79 5.78
N VAL A 98 -6.10 -3.57 6.17
CA VAL A 98 -5.30 -2.40 5.77
C VAL A 98 -4.97 -2.39 4.27
N VAL A 99 -4.51 -3.54 3.72
CA VAL A 99 -4.18 -3.59 2.29
C VAL A 99 -5.43 -3.44 1.43
N ALA A 100 -6.54 -4.07 1.84
CA ALA A 100 -7.80 -3.94 1.12
C ALA A 100 -8.32 -2.49 1.11
N ASP A 101 -8.23 -1.76 2.24
CA ASP A 101 -8.60 -0.35 2.33
C ASP A 101 -7.68 0.55 1.49
N ALA A 102 -6.36 0.32 1.56
CA ALA A 102 -5.39 1.02 0.72
C ALA A 102 -5.66 0.79 -0.78
N TRP A 103 -6.06 -0.42 -1.16
CA TRP A 103 -6.44 -0.74 -2.54
C TRP A 103 -7.66 0.04 -3.00
N VAL A 104 -8.68 0.19 -2.13
CA VAL A 104 -9.85 1.03 -2.41
C VAL A 104 -9.46 2.49 -2.57
N ALA A 105 -8.60 3.01 -1.69
CA ALA A 105 -8.10 4.38 -1.76
C ALA A 105 -7.33 4.63 -3.07
N LEU A 106 -6.45 3.70 -3.45
CA LEU A 106 -5.68 3.75 -4.68
C LEU A 106 -6.58 3.79 -5.93
N ARG A 107 -7.65 2.99 -5.95
CA ARG A 107 -8.61 2.96 -7.06
C ARG A 107 -9.43 4.25 -7.21
N ARG A 108 -9.55 5.05 -6.16
CA ARG A 108 -10.30 6.31 -6.15
C ARG A 108 -9.45 7.51 -6.56
N ASP A 109 -8.15 7.41 -6.48
CA ASP A 109 -7.22 8.49 -6.83
C ASP A 109 -6.75 8.33 -8.28
N GLU A 110 -7.45 9.00 -9.20
CA GLU A 110 -7.14 8.97 -10.63
C GLU A 110 -5.75 9.57 -10.98
N SER A 111 -5.13 10.30 -10.06
CA SER A 111 -3.79 10.85 -10.26
C SER A 111 -2.68 9.83 -10.02
N LEU A 112 -3.00 8.69 -9.38
CA LEU A 112 -2.08 7.62 -9.07
C LEU A 112 -2.25 6.46 -10.07
N HIS A 113 -1.17 6.11 -10.73
CA HIS A 113 -1.08 4.95 -11.62
C HIS A 113 -0.18 3.88 -10.96
N LEU A 114 -0.33 3.71 -9.65
CA LEU A 114 0.33 2.67 -8.88
C LEU A 114 -0.48 1.39 -8.93
N GLU A 115 0.19 0.27 -9.11
CA GLU A 115 -0.41 -1.05 -9.02
C GLU A 115 0.17 -1.78 -7.82
N LEU A 116 -0.70 -2.48 -7.08
CA LEU A 116 -0.28 -3.33 -5.97
C LEU A 116 -0.47 -4.80 -6.37
N GLU A 117 0.55 -5.62 -6.09
CA GLU A 117 0.46 -7.07 -6.12
C GLU A 117 0.58 -7.57 -4.69
N LEU A 118 -0.40 -8.33 -4.20
CA LEU A 118 -0.38 -8.90 -2.86
C LEU A 118 0.16 -10.33 -2.88
N VAL A 119 1.08 -10.60 -1.97
CA VAL A 119 1.52 -11.96 -1.62
C VAL A 119 1.23 -12.17 -0.13
N GLU A 120 0.40 -13.18 0.20
CA GLU A 120 0.16 -13.53 1.60
C GLU A 120 1.38 -14.27 2.17
N LEU A 121 1.99 -13.67 3.20
CA LEU A 121 3.21 -14.15 3.86
C LEU A 121 3.11 -13.91 5.37
N GLU A 122 3.42 -14.91 6.16
CA GLU A 122 3.55 -14.75 7.60
C GLU A 122 4.83 -13.98 7.99
N PRO A 123 4.89 -13.34 9.18
CA PRO A 123 6.04 -12.52 9.59
C PRO A 123 7.40 -13.23 9.47
N GLY A 124 7.46 -14.54 9.72
CA GLY A 124 8.68 -15.34 9.55
C GLY A 124 9.14 -15.51 8.11
N GLU A 125 8.25 -15.30 7.14
CA GLU A 125 8.49 -15.44 5.69
C GLU A 125 8.67 -14.08 5.01
N SER A 126 8.02 -13.05 5.51
CA SER A 126 7.93 -11.74 4.84
C SER A 126 9.28 -11.02 4.76
N LEU A 127 10.09 -11.02 5.83
CA LEU A 127 11.41 -10.39 5.81
C LEU A 127 12.44 -11.14 4.95
N PRO A 128 12.52 -12.49 4.95
CA PRO A 128 13.30 -13.23 3.96
C PRO A 128 12.90 -12.94 2.52
N ALA A 129 11.61 -12.91 2.18
CA ALA A 129 11.11 -12.58 0.85
C ALA A 129 11.47 -11.14 0.44
N LEU A 130 11.38 -10.17 1.38
CA LEU A 130 11.82 -8.79 1.17
C LEU A 130 13.33 -8.71 0.90
N ALA A 131 14.14 -9.45 1.66
CA ALA A 131 15.60 -9.50 1.47
C ALA A 131 15.97 -10.09 0.11
N ALA A 132 15.26 -11.14 -0.34
CA ALA A 132 15.45 -11.78 -1.63
C ALA A 132 14.94 -10.94 -2.82
N GLY A 133 14.17 -9.86 -2.58
CA GLY A 133 13.56 -9.05 -3.63
C GLY A 133 12.31 -9.68 -4.25
N GLU A 134 11.74 -10.68 -3.60
CA GLU A 134 10.48 -11.32 -4.03
C GLU A 134 9.28 -10.42 -3.78
N VAL A 135 9.38 -9.51 -2.79
CA VAL A 135 8.45 -8.43 -2.52
C VAL A 135 9.22 -7.11 -2.36
N ASP A 136 8.54 -5.98 -2.59
CA ASP A 136 9.11 -4.64 -2.47
C ASP A 136 8.87 -4.02 -1.09
N LEU A 137 7.72 -4.34 -0.49
CA LEU A 137 7.34 -3.99 0.86
C LEU A 137 6.88 -5.25 1.60
N ALA A 138 7.18 -5.31 2.90
CA ALA A 138 6.66 -6.35 3.78
C ALA A 138 5.86 -5.70 4.91
N LEU A 139 4.61 -6.13 5.09
CA LEU A 139 3.85 -5.88 6.30
C LEU A 139 4.11 -7.03 7.27
N THR A 140 4.60 -6.69 8.45
CA THR A 140 4.96 -7.66 9.49
C THR A 140 4.56 -7.14 10.86
N HIS A 141 4.69 -7.95 11.91
CA HIS A 141 4.33 -7.52 13.25
C HIS A 141 5.26 -8.09 14.31
N ALA A 142 5.24 -7.44 15.49
CA ALA A 142 5.78 -7.98 16.73
C ALA A 142 4.80 -7.71 17.88
N TYR A 143 4.83 -8.55 18.90
CA TYR A 143 4.03 -8.34 20.10
C TYR A 143 4.85 -7.68 21.20
N SER A 144 4.20 -6.87 22.06
CA SER A 144 4.84 -6.16 23.16
C SER A 144 5.56 -7.08 24.18
N ASN A 145 5.21 -8.35 24.24
CA ASN A 145 5.84 -9.37 25.07
C ASN A 145 6.93 -10.17 24.33
N MET A 146 7.34 -9.73 23.14
CA MET A 146 8.36 -10.34 22.29
C MET A 146 9.47 -9.35 21.95
N ALA A 147 10.55 -9.83 21.33
CA ALA A 147 11.61 -8.98 20.83
C ALA A 147 11.12 -8.11 19.65
N GLU A 148 11.65 -6.89 19.55
CA GLU A 148 11.37 -6.01 18.44
C GLU A 148 11.95 -6.55 17.13
N ILE A 149 11.31 -6.15 16.01
CA ILE A 149 11.83 -6.42 14.68
C ILE A 149 13.04 -5.53 14.46
N ALA A 150 14.22 -6.13 14.41
CA ALA A 150 15.46 -5.43 14.13
C ALA A 150 16.29 -6.23 13.12
N GLY A 151 16.91 -5.53 12.18
CA GLY A 151 17.85 -6.13 11.25
C GLY A 151 18.54 -5.07 10.40
N PRO A 152 19.84 -5.20 10.18
CA PRO A 152 20.55 -4.31 9.26
C PRO A 152 19.99 -4.51 7.84
N GLY A 153 19.93 -3.42 7.07
CA GLY A 153 19.47 -3.46 5.68
C GLY A 153 17.98 -3.21 5.46
N PHE A 154 17.22 -2.99 6.53
CA PHE A 154 15.79 -2.66 6.45
C PHE A 154 15.47 -1.30 7.08
N ILE A 155 14.43 -0.65 6.54
CA ILE A 155 13.77 0.50 7.16
C ILE A 155 12.42 0.01 7.66
N VAL A 156 12.24 0.05 8.97
CA VAL A 156 11.02 -0.39 9.66
C VAL A 156 10.21 0.85 10.05
N THR A 157 8.97 0.93 9.62
CA THR A 157 8.05 2.04 9.88
C THR A 157 6.83 1.50 10.62
N PRO A 158 6.53 1.94 11.85
CA PRO A 158 5.29 1.59 12.53
C PRO A 158 4.09 2.11 11.72
N ILE A 159 3.03 1.30 11.60
CA ILE A 159 1.79 1.69 10.90
C ILE A 159 0.54 1.48 11.75
N ALA A 160 0.56 0.57 12.73
CA ALA A 160 -0.57 0.32 13.61
C ALA A 160 -0.13 -0.24 14.95
N VAL A 161 -0.96 -0.03 15.97
CA VAL A 161 -0.88 -0.70 17.27
C VAL A 161 -2.28 -1.16 17.61
N GLU A 162 -2.45 -2.45 17.88
CA GLU A 162 -3.74 -3.02 18.17
C GLU A 162 -3.72 -3.90 19.42
N PRO A 163 -4.83 -3.96 20.20
CA PRO A 163 -4.91 -4.80 21.38
C PRO A 163 -5.05 -6.28 21.01
N VAL A 164 -4.61 -7.13 21.94
CA VAL A 164 -4.93 -8.56 21.97
C VAL A 164 -6.01 -8.78 23.03
N TRP A 165 -7.06 -9.47 22.62
CA TRP A 165 -8.21 -9.79 23.45
C TRP A 165 -8.20 -11.23 23.90
N LEU A 166 -8.77 -11.51 25.06
CA LEU A 166 -9.16 -12.86 25.45
C LEU A 166 -10.57 -13.13 24.94
N ALA A 167 -10.71 -14.10 24.04
CA ALA A 167 -12.00 -14.63 23.61
C ALA A 167 -12.44 -15.77 24.56
N VAL A 168 -13.63 -15.63 25.11
CA VAL A 168 -14.22 -16.55 26.08
C VAL A 168 -15.72 -16.64 25.86
N ARG A 169 -16.37 -17.75 26.24
CA ARG A 169 -17.82 -17.84 26.23
C ARG A 169 -18.40 -16.89 27.28
N GLU A 170 -19.52 -16.25 26.99
CA GLU A 170 -20.18 -15.32 27.93
C GLU A 170 -20.78 -16.01 29.14
N ASP A 171 -21.11 -17.31 29.05
CA ASP A 171 -21.61 -18.16 30.14
C ASP A 171 -20.49 -18.83 30.96
N ASP A 172 -19.23 -18.55 30.64
CA ASP A 172 -18.07 -19.05 31.38
C ASP A 172 -18.03 -18.37 32.77
N PRO A 173 -17.89 -19.15 33.87
CA PRO A 173 -17.82 -18.59 35.24
C PRO A 173 -16.67 -17.61 35.44
N ALA A 174 -15.58 -17.73 34.70
CA ALA A 174 -14.43 -16.79 34.73
C ALA A 174 -14.63 -15.55 33.83
N CYS A 175 -15.73 -15.48 33.08
CA CYS A 175 -16.09 -14.33 32.25
C CYS A 175 -16.63 -13.20 33.10
N VAL A 176 -15.74 -12.34 33.60
CA VAL A 176 -16.10 -11.19 34.47
C VAL A 176 -16.29 -9.92 33.65
N SER A 177 -16.97 -8.93 34.27
CA SER A 177 -17.02 -7.58 33.69
C SER A 177 -15.71 -6.86 34.00
N GLY A 178 -14.94 -6.52 32.94
CA GLY A 178 -13.69 -5.79 33.06
C GLY A 178 -12.47 -6.58 32.50
N PRO A 179 -11.25 -6.07 32.74
CA PRO A 179 -10.03 -6.73 32.28
C PRO A 179 -9.84 -8.12 32.88
N ALA A 180 -9.54 -9.08 32.02
CA ALA A 180 -9.31 -10.48 32.38
C ALA A 180 -7.89 -10.67 32.95
N ASP A 181 -7.79 -11.28 34.13
CA ASP A 181 -6.54 -11.84 34.61
C ASP A 181 -6.36 -13.25 34.02
N LEU A 182 -5.34 -13.44 33.19
CA LEU A 182 -5.09 -14.72 32.55
C LEU A 182 -4.88 -15.88 33.54
N HIS A 183 -4.43 -15.59 34.76
CA HIS A 183 -4.28 -16.61 35.81
C HIS A 183 -5.62 -17.32 36.14
N ALA A 184 -6.76 -16.61 36.04
CA ALA A 184 -8.08 -17.22 36.23
C ALA A 184 -8.44 -18.27 35.19
N PHE A 185 -7.71 -18.30 34.06
CA PHE A 185 -7.91 -19.24 32.95
C PHE A 185 -6.84 -20.33 32.88
N ALA A 186 -6.04 -20.50 33.94
CA ALA A 186 -4.93 -21.48 33.98
C ALA A 186 -5.39 -22.92 33.79
N ASP A 187 -6.57 -23.26 34.32
CA ASP A 187 -7.15 -24.62 34.23
C ASP A 187 -8.06 -24.83 33.03
N HIS A 188 -8.25 -23.78 32.19
CA HIS A 188 -9.06 -23.89 30.98
C HIS A 188 -8.32 -24.60 29.85
N ASP A 189 -9.10 -25.15 28.92
CA ASP A 189 -8.62 -25.56 27.63
C ASP A 189 -8.35 -24.35 26.76
N TRP A 190 -7.32 -24.43 25.94
CA TRP A 190 -6.89 -23.34 25.05
C TRP A 190 -6.97 -23.75 23.60
N VAL A 191 -7.57 -22.89 22.78
CA VAL A 191 -7.53 -22.97 21.32
C VAL A 191 -6.45 -21.98 20.88
N VAL A 192 -5.42 -22.48 20.21
CA VAL A 192 -4.21 -21.69 19.93
C VAL A 192 -3.91 -21.61 18.43
N PRO A 193 -3.22 -20.56 17.97
CA PRO A 193 -2.64 -20.52 16.63
C PRO A 193 -1.62 -21.65 16.42
N GLN A 194 -1.26 -21.91 15.17
CA GLN A 194 -0.22 -22.90 14.88
C GLN A 194 1.11 -22.54 15.55
N ARG A 195 1.80 -23.56 16.09
CA ARG A 195 3.04 -23.41 16.89
C ARG A 195 4.20 -22.72 16.19
N ARG A 196 4.24 -22.76 14.85
CA ARG A 196 5.29 -22.11 14.06
C ARG A 196 5.13 -20.59 13.92
N TRP A 197 4.03 -20.03 14.43
CA TRP A 197 3.68 -18.61 14.24
C TRP A 197 3.95 -17.78 15.48
N THR A 198 4.27 -16.52 15.26
CA THR A 198 4.51 -15.53 16.32
C THR A 198 3.32 -15.37 17.26
N CYS A 199 2.09 -15.56 16.76
CA CYS A 199 0.86 -15.53 17.57
C CYS A 199 0.82 -16.65 18.62
N PHE A 200 1.36 -17.83 18.32
CA PHE A 200 1.49 -18.92 19.30
C PHE A 200 2.51 -18.56 20.38
N GLU A 201 3.70 -18.10 19.99
CA GLU A 201 4.73 -17.66 20.93
C GLU A 201 4.21 -16.54 21.85
N MET A 202 3.45 -15.57 21.30
CA MET A 202 2.78 -14.54 22.09
C MET A 202 1.87 -15.12 23.13
N THR A 203 1.05 -16.13 22.75
CA THR A 203 0.12 -16.81 23.67
C THR A 203 0.88 -17.55 24.77
N GLU A 204 1.90 -18.33 24.44
CA GLU A 204 2.72 -19.03 25.45
C GLU A 204 3.37 -18.06 26.43
N ARG A 205 3.93 -16.95 25.93
CA ARG A 205 4.55 -15.92 26.78
C ARG A 205 3.55 -15.22 27.67
N ALA A 206 2.35 -14.89 27.16
CA ALA A 206 1.31 -14.24 27.96
C ALA A 206 0.85 -15.16 29.09
N CYS A 207 0.59 -16.45 28.81
CA CYS A 207 0.25 -17.46 29.82
C CYS A 207 1.41 -17.70 30.79
N GLY A 208 2.65 -17.76 30.29
CA GLY A 208 3.84 -17.93 31.12
C GLY A 208 4.06 -16.79 32.10
N LEU A 209 3.80 -15.54 31.69
CA LEU A 209 3.83 -14.36 32.58
C LEU A 209 2.71 -14.42 33.65
N ALA A 210 1.59 -15.08 33.34
CA ALA A 210 0.51 -15.34 34.30
C ALA A 210 0.75 -16.61 35.16
N GLY A 211 1.89 -17.31 35.00
CA GLY A 211 2.35 -18.39 35.84
C GLY A 211 1.89 -19.81 35.41
N PHE A 212 1.45 -19.99 34.14
CA PHE A 212 1.03 -21.30 33.64
C PHE A 212 1.40 -21.52 32.16
N ALA A 213 1.32 -22.76 31.70
CA ALA A 213 1.40 -23.11 30.28
C ALA A 213 0.00 -23.45 29.75
N PRO A 214 -0.44 -22.95 28.58
CA PRO A 214 -1.76 -23.22 28.07
C PRO A 214 -1.94 -24.69 27.70
N ARG A 215 -3.01 -25.31 28.17
CA ARG A 215 -3.38 -26.67 27.77
C ARG A 215 -4.05 -26.63 26.40
N SER A 216 -3.27 -26.72 25.34
CA SER A 216 -3.76 -26.67 23.96
C SER A 216 -4.59 -27.90 23.61
N VAL A 217 -5.86 -27.72 23.26
CA VAL A 217 -6.78 -28.78 22.79
C VAL A 217 -7.04 -28.69 21.30
N ALA A 218 -6.81 -27.53 20.67
CA ALA A 218 -6.92 -27.34 19.24
C ALA A 218 -5.90 -26.30 18.75
N GLU A 219 -5.37 -26.54 17.57
CA GLU A 219 -4.51 -25.62 16.84
C GLU A 219 -5.19 -25.26 15.51
N ALA A 220 -5.29 -23.99 15.19
CA ALA A 220 -5.87 -23.54 13.93
C ALA A 220 -5.02 -22.49 13.23
N HIS A 221 -5.19 -22.41 11.93
CA HIS A 221 -4.50 -21.48 11.06
C HIS A 221 -5.24 -20.12 10.99
N ASP A 222 -6.58 -20.17 10.99
CA ASP A 222 -7.46 -19.02 10.86
C ASP A 222 -8.08 -18.66 12.22
N PHE A 223 -8.00 -17.39 12.60
CA PHE A 223 -8.60 -16.86 13.83
C PHE A 223 -10.14 -16.95 13.84
N ALA A 224 -10.80 -16.99 12.68
CA ALA A 224 -12.22 -17.27 12.60
C ALA A 224 -12.55 -18.69 13.10
N VAL A 225 -11.66 -19.67 12.84
CA VAL A 225 -11.78 -21.02 13.37
C VAL A 225 -11.55 -21.04 14.88
N LEU A 226 -10.55 -20.29 15.38
CA LEU A 226 -10.33 -20.16 16.83
C LEU A 226 -11.59 -19.64 17.53
N LEU A 227 -12.16 -18.53 17.03
CA LEU A 227 -13.36 -17.92 17.58
C LEU A 227 -14.58 -18.83 17.52
N ALA A 228 -14.76 -19.57 16.42
CA ALA A 228 -15.83 -20.56 16.29
C ALA A 228 -15.70 -21.70 17.32
N LEU A 229 -14.49 -22.19 17.56
CA LEU A 229 -14.21 -23.22 18.56
C LEU A 229 -14.42 -22.71 19.98
N VAL A 230 -14.06 -21.44 20.28
CA VAL A 230 -14.40 -20.80 21.55
C VAL A 230 -15.93 -20.75 21.74
N GLY A 231 -16.69 -20.32 20.72
CA GLY A 231 -18.15 -20.31 20.73
C GLY A 231 -18.75 -21.69 20.94
N ALA A 232 -18.11 -22.73 20.41
CA ALA A 232 -18.51 -24.12 20.62
C ALA A 232 -18.13 -24.68 22.01
N GLY A 233 -17.41 -23.91 22.84
CA GLY A 233 -17.01 -24.32 24.19
C GLY A 233 -15.74 -25.22 24.22
N ALA A 234 -14.93 -25.20 23.17
CA ALA A 234 -13.70 -25.98 23.13
C ALA A 234 -12.60 -25.41 24.06
N GLY A 235 -12.70 -24.13 24.43
CA GLY A 235 -11.72 -23.48 25.28
C GLY A 235 -11.72 -21.96 25.10
N VAL A 236 -10.64 -21.30 25.51
CA VAL A 236 -10.40 -19.88 25.38
C VAL A 236 -9.27 -19.57 24.41
N ALA A 237 -9.18 -18.35 23.87
CA ALA A 237 -8.13 -17.98 22.91
C ALA A 237 -7.69 -16.53 23.08
N LEU A 238 -6.42 -16.22 22.79
CA LEU A 238 -5.95 -14.86 22.59
C LEU A 238 -6.06 -14.48 21.10
N VAL A 239 -6.70 -13.34 20.82
CA VAL A 239 -6.99 -12.90 19.46
C VAL A 239 -6.64 -11.41 19.26
N PRO A 240 -5.75 -11.05 18.33
CA PRO A 240 -5.50 -9.65 17.98
C PRO A 240 -6.71 -9.01 17.29
N GLU A 241 -6.91 -7.72 17.49
CA GLU A 241 -8.09 -6.96 17.01
C GLU A 241 -8.35 -7.10 15.52
N LEU A 242 -7.33 -6.94 14.65
CA LEU A 242 -7.49 -7.02 13.19
C LEU A 242 -7.80 -8.44 12.69
N THR A 243 -7.60 -9.48 13.52
CA THR A 243 -7.99 -10.85 13.16
C THR A 243 -9.50 -11.08 13.28
N ILE A 244 -10.19 -10.23 14.04
CA ILE A 244 -11.60 -10.38 14.35
C ILE A 244 -12.44 -9.78 13.23
N ALA A 245 -13.01 -10.62 12.38
CA ALA A 245 -13.98 -10.18 11.36
C ALA A 245 -15.38 -10.06 11.97
N THR A 246 -15.78 -11.08 12.73
CA THR A 246 -17.07 -11.18 13.39
C THR A 246 -16.86 -11.93 14.70
N VAL A 247 -17.52 -11.50 15.75
CA VAL A 247 -17.56 -12.23 17.03
C VAL A 247 -18.75 -13.18 16.96
N PRO A 248 -18.58 -14.51 17.15
CA PRO A 248 -19.68 -15.45 17.21
C PRO A 248 -20.63 -15.15 18.36
N ASP A 249 -21.90 -15.51 18.22
CA ASP A 249 -22.89 -15.39 19.31
C ASP A 249 -22.43 -16.18 20.53
N GLY A 250 -22.61 -15.58 21.71
CA GLY A 250 -22.21 -16.19 22.99
C GLY A 250 -20.71 -16.13 23.28
N VAL A 251 -19.89 -15.46 22.43
CA VAL A 251 -18.48 -15.16 22.70
C VAL A 251 -18.31 -13.72 23.13
N ARG A 252 -17.55 -13.49 24.18
CA ARG A 252 -17.10 -12.16 24.62
C ARG A 252 -15.62 -11.99 24.42
N LEU A 253 -15.23 -10.77 24.10
CA LEU A 253 -13.85 -10.34 24.03
C LEU A 253 -13.55 -9.51 25.28
N LEU A 254 -12.63 -9.99 26.09
CA LEU A 254 -12.23 -9.31 27.32
C LEU A 254 -10.85 -8.66 27.10
N PRO A 255 -10.67 -7.38 27.50
CA PRO A 255 -9.33 -6.79 27.55
C PRO A 255 -8.50 -7.53 28.60
N LEU A 256 -7.19 -7.57 28.41
CA LEU A 256 -6.28 -8.20 29.36
C LEU A 256 -5.91 -7.24 30.49
N ALA A 257 -5.88 -7.74 31.74
CA ALA A 257 -5.40 -6.97 32.89
C ALA A 257 -3.92 -6.57 32.75
N ASN A 258 -3.12 -7.45 32.13
CA ASN A 258 -1.77 -7.13 31.67
C ASN A 258 -1.81 -7.04 30.14
N PRO A 259 -1.98 -5.83 29.56
CA PRO A 259 -2.21 -5.68 28.14
C PRO A 259 -1.06 -6.23 27.28
N VAL A 260 -1.41 -7.01 26.26
CA VAL A 260 -0.54 -7.36 25.17
C VAL A 260 -1.04 -6.61 23.94
N VAL A 261 -0.13 -5.97 23.22
CA VAL A 261 -0.44 -5.28 21.97
C VAL A 261 0.36 -5.87 20.84
N ARG A 262 -0.22 -5.85 19.64
CA ARG A 262 0.47 -6.15 18.38
C ARG A 262 0.86 -4.83 17.74
N ASN A 263 2.15 -4.69 17.45
CA ASN A 263 2.70 -3.56 16.70
C ASN A 263 2.89 -4.01 15.27
N ASP A 264 2.23 -3.35 14.33
CA ASP A 264 2.31 -3.66 12.91
C ASP A 264 3.23 -2.67 12.22
N TYR A 265 4.03 -3.18 11.29
CA TYR A 265 5.09 -2.42 10.62
C TYR A 265 5.02 -2.61 9.11
N ALA A 266 5.31 -1.52 8.38
CA ALA A 266 5.71 -1.56 6.98
C ALA A 266 7.24 -1.52 6.90
N VAL A 267 7.80 -2.48 6.18
CA VAL A 267 9.26 -2.66 6.05
C VAL A 267 9.66 -2.61 4.59
N ILE A 268 10.71 -1.86 4.29
CA ILE A 268 11.35 -1.80 2.97
C ILE A 268 12.84 -2.10 3.10
N ARG A 269 13.47 -2.49 2.00
CA ARG A 269 14.94 -2.55 1.95
C ARG A 269 15.54 -1.14 2.08
N ALA A 270 16.65 -1.00 2.79
CA ALA A 270 17.36 0.28 2.90
C ALA A 270 17.82 0.82 1.53
N THR A 271 18.08 -0.06 0.57
CA THR A 271 18.41 0.30 -0.82
C THR A 271 17.23 0.95 -1.57
N SER A 272 16.00 0.71 -1.14
CA SER A 272 14.78 1.31 -1.71
C SER A 272 14.34 2.59 -0.97
N ALA A 273 15.17 3.12 -0.06
CA ALA A 273 14.86 4.31 0.74
C ALA A 273 14.54 5.55 -0.11
N ALA A 274 15.19 5.68 -1.26
CA ALA A 274 15.03 6.80 -2.19
C ALA A 274 13.95 6.57 -3.25
N ASP A 275 13.27 5.41 -3.24
CA ASP A 275 12.19 5.12 -4.17
C ASP A 275 10.91 5.87 -3.77
N PRO A 276 10.47 6.88 -4.56
CA PRO A 276 9.32 7.69 -4.21
C PRO A 276 7.99 6.91 -4.28
N GLY A 277 7.88 5.92 -5.15
CA GLY A 277 6.71 5.07 -5.26
C GLY A 277 6.57 4.13 -4.06
N ALA A 278 7.67 3.51 -3.60
CA ALA A 278 7.67 2.73 -2.35
C ALA A 278 7.30 3.60 -1.14
N ALA A 279 7.77 4.85 -1.09
CA ALA A 279 7.39 5.81 -0.06
C ALA A 279 5.89 6.13 -0.12
N ARG A 280 5.33 6.31 -1.32
CA ARG A 280 3.90 6.58 -1.52
C ARG A 280 3.03 5.39 -1.12
N VAL A 281 3.39 4.16 -1.52
CA VAL A 281 2.69 2.94 -1.11
C VAL A 281 2.71 2.79 0.41
N ARG A 282 3.85 3.01 1.06
CA ARG A 282 3.96 2.98 2.52
C ARG A 282 3.04 4.00 3.19
N SER A 283 2.96 5.24 2.66
CA SER A 283 2.04 6.27 3.17
C SER A 283 0.58 5.85 3.04
N LEU A 284 0.18 5.30 1.88
CA LEU A 284 -1.17 4.78 1.65
C LEU A 284 -1.54 3.67 2.65
N LEU A 285 -0.61 2.76 2.93
CA LEU A 285 -0.82 1.69 3.90
C LEU A 285 -0.94 2.22 5.34
N ALA A 286 -0.14 3.22 5.72
CA ALA A 286 -0.25 3.86 7.04
C ALA A 286 -1.58 4.60 7.19
N GLU A 287 -1.98 5.40 6.20
CA GLU A 287 -3.28 6.09 6.18
C GLU A 287 -4.47 5.11 6.24
N ALA A 288 -4.35 3.96 5.56
CA ALA A 288 -5.35 2.90 5.62
C ALA A 288 -5.42 2.25 7.01
N ALA A 289 -4.28 2.03 7.65
CA ALA A 289 -4.23 1.49 9.01
C ALA A 289 -4.92 2.41 10.01
N ASP A 290 -4.67 3.71 9.94
CA ASP A 290 -5.34 4.71 10.79
C ASP A 290 -6.86 4.68 10.59
N ARG A 291 -7.34 4.64 9.34
CA ARG A 291 -8.79 4.55 9.05
C ARG A 291 -9.42 3.29 9.62
N VAL A 292 -8.80 2.13 9.38
CA VAL A 292 -9.30 0.83 9.82
C VAL A 292 -9.39 0.75 11.34
N LEU A 293 -8.37 1.23 12.06
CA LEU A 293 -8.37 1.23 13.53
C LEU A 293 -9.41 2.19 14.10
N LEU A 294 -9.54 3.40 13.54
CA LEU A 294 -10.56 4.36 13.97
C LEU A 294 -11.98 3.82 13.81
N GLU A 295 -12.28 3.16 12.68
CA GLU A 295 -13.59 2.53 12.45
C GLU A 295 -13.89 1.44 13.49
N ARG A 296 -12.88 0.66 13.89
CA ARG A 296 -13.02 -0.38 14.91
C ARG A 296 -13.24 0.19 16.29
N GLU A 297 -12.51 1.22 16.68
CA GLU A 297 -12.73 1.92 17.95
C GLU A 297 -14.16 2.47 18.06
N LEU A 298 -14.65 3.12 16.99
CA LEU A 298 -16.03 3.63 16.93
C LEU A 298 -17.07 2.51 17.01
N THR A 299 -16.78 1.34 16.46
CA THR A 299 -17.68 0.18 16.49
C THR A 299 -17.67 -0.49 17.87
N SER A 300 -16.51 -0.59 18.49
CA SER A 300 -16.34 -1.15 19.84
C SER A 300 -17.01 -0.29 20.91
N ALA A 301 -16.92 1.05 20.78
CA ALA A 301 -17.57 1.98 21.72
C ALA A 301 -19.12 1.96 21.68
N ARG A 302 -19.72 1.34 20.65
CA ARG A 302 -21.18 1.20 20.48
C ARG A 302 -21.72 -0.15 20.97
N ARG A 303 -20.86 -1.08 21.38
CA ARG A 303 -21.20 -2.40 21.94
C ARG A 303 -21.08 -2.40 23.47
#